data_5e6f3e6b6f611ec7dbcd51351c81ea01
#
_entry.id   5e6f3e6b6f611ec7dbcd51351c81ea01
#
_cell.length_a   1.000
_cell.length_b   1.000
_cell.length_c   1.000
_cell.angle_alpha   90.00
_cell.angle_beta   90.00
_cell.angle_gamma   90.00
#
_symmetry.space_group_name_H-M   'P 1'
#
loop_
_entity.id
_entity.type
_entity.pdbx_description
1 polymer ?
#
loop_
_entity_poly.entity_id
_entity_poly.type
_entity_poly.pdbx_seq_one_letter_code
_entity_poly.pdbx_strand_id
1 'polypeptide(L)'
;INENQATLPVINDLKYKITSKTCVVIASSPCYPYGLIDNITDIGLICKDYDVPLHVDACLGGFITQFDESIKISFTDNISSISVDPHKFGYVPKGSSLLLWKNNKIRPNQYFITEDWTGGIYASCSLPGSRVGSQIATTWAILIYNGLDYYKCMSKLIIKNTKKLYNDIIKIPTIKVIGKPNVNVLAFYSDKYPLGQIIDEFQKHNWNLNIMQNPMCLHICITPYNYEKINEITDILQNITTQEVRNETKGLISIYGMAEKIPNKKIVREIVEKYLDLTTNL
;
A
#
# COMPACT_ATOMS: atom_id res chain seq x y z
N ILE A 1 9.43 5.34 14.20
CA ILE A 1 8.39 4.58 14.93
C ILE A 1 8.93 3.17 15.08
N ASN A 2 9.25 2.74 16.31
CA ASN A 2 9.64 1.36 16.59
C ASN A 2 8.44 0.43 16.39
N GLU A 3 8.66 -0.80 15.87
CA GLU A 3 7.63 -1.82 15.64
C GLU A 3 6.67 -2.00 16.82
N ASN A 4 7.19 -1.96 18.06
CA ASN A 4 6.40 -2.09 19.28
C ASN A 4 5.59 -0.85 19.66
N GLN A 5 5.90 0.32 19.08
CA GLN A 5 5.18 1.56 19.37
C GLN A 5 3.99 1.81 18.42
N ALA A 6 3.98 1.15 17.26
CA ALA A 6 2.90 1.32 16.28
C ALA A 6 1.73 0.36 16.52
N THR A 7 1.96 -0.83 17.08
CA THR A 7 0.94 -1.90 17.16
C THR A 7 0.16 -1.92 18.47
N LEU A 8 0.80 -1.82 19.62
CA LEU A 8 0.10 -1.89 20.92
C LEU A 8 -0.80 -0.68 21.23
N PRO A 9 -0.37 0.58 21.00
CA PRO A 9 -1.26 1.73 21.16
C PRO A 9 -2.46 1.68 20.23
N VAL A 10 -2.28 1.23 18.99
CA VAL A 10 -3.36 1.13 18.00
C VAL A 10 -4.43 0.13 18.44
N ILE A 11 -4.04 -1.02 18.99
CA ILE A 11 -4.98 -2.05 19.46
C ILE A 11 -5.79 -1.58 20.67
N ASN A 12 -5.15 -0.93 21.64
CA ASN A 12 -5.88 -0.35 22.77
C ASN A 12 -6.83 0.76 22.33
N ASP A 13 -6.35 1.67 21.46
CA ASP A 13 -7.13 2.76 20.91
C ASP A 13 -8.36 2.25 20.11
N LEU A 14 -8.23 1.14 19.38
CA LEU A 14 -9.31 0.55 18.61
C LEU A 14 -10.51 0.19 19.49
N LYS A 15 -10.27 -0.43 20.64
CA LYS A 15 -11.35 -0.80 21.58
C LYS A 15 -12.18 0.41 22.03
N TYR A 16 -11.51 1.55 22.25
CA TYR A 16 -12.20 2.78 22.66
C TYR A 16 -12.91 3.50 21.51
N LYS A 17 -12.46 3.28 20.27
CA LYS A 17 -13.02 3.94 19.07
C LYS A 17 -14.21 3.19 18.47
N ILE A 18 -14.36 1.90 18.73
CA ILE A 18 -15.52 1.14 18.27
C ILE A 18 -16.76 1.59 19.05
N THR A 19 -17.81 1.92 18.32
CA THR A 19 -19.11 2.34 18.86
C THR A 19 -20.24 1.61 18.14
N SER A 20 -21.49 1.76 18.61
CA SER A 20 -22.68 1.25 17.92
C SER A 20 -22.87 1.82 16.49
N LYS A 21 -22.11 2.83 16.11
CA LYS A 21 -22.12 3.42 14.75
C LYS A 21 -20.99 2.89 13.86
N THR A 22 -20.12 2.05 14.39
CA THR A 22 -19.01 1.45 13.62
C THR A 22 -19.54 0.35 12.71
N CYS A 23 -19.52 0.56 11.42
CA CYS A 23 -20.02 -0.42 10.44
C CYS A 23 -18.94 -1.40 9.96
N VAL A 24 -17.67 -1.03 10.02
CA VAL A 24 -16.53 -1.86 9.59
C VAL A 24 -15.23 -1.34 10.19
N VAL A 25 -14.29 -2.24 10.48
CA VAL A 25 -12.89 -1.93 10.75
C VAL A 25 -12.09 -2.32 9.52
N ILE A 26 -11.11 -1.50 9.12
CA ILE A 26 -10.24 -1.74 7.98
C ILE A 26 -8.80 -1.87 8.48
N ALA A 27 -8.14 -2.96 8.10
CA ALA A 27 -6.73 -3.22 8.35
C ALA A 27 -5.98 -3.45 7.03
N SER A 28 -4.68 -3.17 6.99
CA SER A 28 -3.86 -3.26 5.77
C SER A 28 -2.86 -4.41 5.81
N SER A 29 -2.69 -5.08 4.66
CA SER A 29 -1.70 -6.16 4.48
C SER A 29 -0.98 -6.07 3.12
N PRO A 30 0.09 -5.25 2.98
CA PRO A 30 0.58 -4.22 3.90
C PRO A 30 -0.05 -2.84 3.64
N CYS A 31 0.20 -1.88 4.53
CA CYS A 31 -0.07 -0.48 4.25
C CYS A 31 0.88 0.03 3.14
N TYR A 32 0.34 0.83 2.21
CA TYR A 32 1.08 1.34 1.05
C TYR A 32 2.29 2.19 1.42
N PRO A 33 2.24 3.15 2.39
CA PRO A 33 3.36 4.05 2.61
C PRO A 33 4.62 3.37 3.12
N TYR A 34 4.49 2.37 3.99
CA TYR A 34 5.61 1.85 4.79
C TYR A 34 5.86 0.35 4.62
N GLY A 35 4.95 -0.38 3.97
CA GLY A 35 5.09 -1.83 3.78
C GLY A 35 4.87 -2.66 5.05
N LEU A 36 4.22 -2.09 6.07
CA LEU A 36 3.93 -2.74 7.34
C LEU A 36 2.55 -3.40 7.30
N ILE A 37 2.46 -4.60 7.85
CA ILE A 37 1.20 -5.32 8.03
C ILE A 37 0.63 -4.97 9.40
N ASP A 38 -0.65 -4.61 9.45
CA ASP A 38 -1.37 -4.43 10.70
C ASP A 38 -1.49 -5.76 11.46
N ASN A 39 -1.65 -5.70 12.78
CA ASN A 39 -1.85 -6.90 13.60
C ASN A 39 -3.28 -7.45 13.40
N ILE A 40 -3.49 -8.11 12.25
CA ILE A 40 -4.79 -8.57 11.78
C ILE A 40 -5.43 -9.56 12.76
N THR A 41 -4.63 -10.41 13.39
CA THR A 41 -5.13 -11.41 14.33
C THR A 41 -5.77 -10.75 15.56
N ASP A 42 -5.07 -9.83 16.21
CA ASP A 42 -5.61 -9.14 17.39
C ASP A 42 -6.76 -8.20 17.04
N ILE A 43 -6.65 -7.49 15.89
CA ILE A 43 -7.75 -6.67 15.35
C ILE A 43 -8.99 -7.56 15.11
N GLY A 44 -8.81 -8.73 14.51
CA GLY A 44 -9.88 -9.69 14.25
C GLY A 44 -10.56 -10.20 15.52
N LEU A 45 -9.80 -10.42 16.59
CA LEU A 45 -10.37 -10.78 17.89
C LEU A 45 -11.25 -9.67 18.47
N ILE A 46 -10.75 -8.43 18.44
CA ILE A 46 -11.53 -7.26 18.88
C ILE A 46 -12.82 -7.12 18.04
N CYS A 47 -12.68 -7.18 16.71
CA CYS A 47 -13.85 -7.09 15.82
C CYS A 47 -14.90 -8.16 16.12
N LYS A 48 -14.47 -9.38 16.44
CA LYS A 48 -15.37 -10.47 16.87
C LYS A 48 -16.07 -10.14 18.18
N ASP A 49 -15.35 -9.63 19.19
CA ASP A 49 -15.90 -9.31 20.50
C ASP A 49 -16.96 -8.19 20.43
N TYR A 50 -16.81 -7.27 19.50
CA TYR A 50 -17.74 -6.15 19.27
C TYR A 50 -18.77 -6.41 18.16
N ASP A 51 -18.77 -7.60 17.55
CA ASP A 51 -19.61 -7.96 16.40
C ASP A 51 -19.52 -6.95 15.24
N VAL A 52 -18.31 -6.46 14.95
CA VAL A 52 -18.02 -5.52 13.86
C VAL A 52 -17.25 -6.25 12.76
N PRO A 53 -17.67 -6.13 11.48
CA PRO A 53 -16.93 -6.73 10.37
C PRO A 53 -15.51 -6.18 10.26
N LEU A 54 -14.54 -7.07 9.95
CA LEU A 54 -13.17 -6.70 9.60
C LEU A 54 -12.96 -6.86 8.08
N HIS A 55 -12.57 -5.78 7.43
CA HIS A 55 -12.06 -5.79 6.07
C HIS A 55 -10.53 -5.70 6.08
N VAL A 56 -9.86 -6.57 5.31
CA VAL A 56 -8.40 -6.48 5.11
C VAL A 56 -8.11 -5.97 3.71
N ASP A 57 -7.51 -4.79 3.63
CA ASP A 57 -6.94 -4.28 2.39
C ASP A 57 -5.60 -4.99 2.11
N ALA A 58 -5.67 -6.00 1.25
CA ALA A 58 -4.54 -6.72 0.72
C ALA A 58 -4.32 -6.44 -0.78
N CYS A 59 -4.79 -5.29 -1.26
CA CYS A 59 -4.65 -4.90 -2.66
C CYS A 59 -3.20 -4.99 -3.16
N LEU A 60 -2.24 -4.61 -2.31
CA LEU A 60 -0.82 -4.71 -2.62
C LEU A 60 -0.24 -6.09 -2.31
N GLY A 61 -0.57 -6.64 -1.15
CA GLY A 61 0.09 -7.84 -0.62
C GLY A 61 -0.56 -9.18 -0.97
N GLY A 62 -1.82 -9.20 -1.41
CA GLY A 62 -2.60 -10.42 -1.53
C GLY A 62 -2.00 -11.53 -2.39
N PHE A 63 -1.19 -11.19 -3.41
CA PHE A 63 -0.44 -12.15 -4.21
C PHE A 63 0.96 -12.48 -3.65
N ILE A 64 1.39 -11.83 -2.57
CA ILE A 64 2.71 -12.03 -1.97
C ILE A 64 2.58 -12.74 -0.62
N THR A 65 1.74 -12.22 0.26
CA THR A 65 1.61 -12.70 1.65
C THR A 65 1.11 -14.14 1.76
N GLN A 66 0.36 -14.64 0.77
CA GLN A 66 -0.17 -16.01 0.78
C GLN A 66 0.91 -17.10 0.71
N PHE A 67 2.14 -16.75 0.37
CA PHE A 67 3.24 -17.69 0.20
C PHE A 67 4.31 -17.61 1.30
N ASP A 68 4.06 -16.85 2.36
CA ASP A 68 4.88 -16.77 3.57
C ASP A 68 3.97 -16.98 4.79
N GLU A 69 4.11 -18.13 5.45
CA GLU A 69 3.24 -18.51 6.58
C GLU A 69 3.32 -17.52 7.77
N SER A 70 4.42 -16.74 7.89
CA SER A 70 4.58 -15.75 8.95
C SER A 70 3.73 -14.49 8.78
N ILE A 71 3.25 -14.23 7.56
CA ILE A 71 2.48 -13.03 7.19
C ILE A 71 1.21 -13.34 6.39
N LYS A 72 0.88 -14.61 6.27
CA LYS A 72 -0.30 -15.07 5.54
C LYS A 72 -1.58 -14.62 6.24
N ILE A 73 -2.51 -14.07 5.47
CA ILE A 73 -3.84 -13.71 5.94
C ILE A 73 -4.84 -14.82 5.59
N SER A 74 -5.80 -15.05 6.47
CA SER A 74 -6.81 -16.09 6.27
C SER A 74 -8.15 -15.66 6.82
N PHE A 75 -9.24 -16.13 6.22
CA PHE A 75 -10.60 -15.94 6.76
C PHE A 75 -10.82 -16.58 8.14
N THR A 76 -9.88 -17.40 8.62
CA THR A 76 -9.90 -17.93 10.01
C THR A 76 -9.59 -16.85 11.05
N ASP A 77 -8.97 -15.73 10.66
CA ASP A 77 -8.58 -14.63 11.56
C ASP A 77 -9.73 -13.65 11.86
N ASN A 78 -10.96 -14.10 11.80
CA ASN A 78 -12.18 -13.28 11.95
C ASN A 78 -12.31 -12.17 10.88
N ILE A 79 -11.66 -12.34 9.75
CA ILE A 79 -11.78 -11.44 8.60
C ILE A 79 -13.13 -11.69 7.92
N SER A 80 -13.85 -10.63 7.61
CA SER A 80 -15.13 -10.66 6.90
C SER A 80 -14.99 -10.53 5.39
N SER A 81 -14.03 -9.72 4.94
CA SER A 81 -13.72 -9.51 3.52
C SER A 81 -12.26 -9.13 3.30
N ILE A 82 -11.76 -9.40 2.11
CA ILE A 82 -10.38 -9.10 1.69
C ILE A 82 -10.43 -8.48 0.30
N SER A 83 -9.78 -7.33 0.10
CA SER A 83 -9.52 -6.78 -1.25
C SER A 83 -8.16 -7.22 -1.76
N VAL A 84 -8.09 -7.61 -3.03
CA VAL A 84 -6.86 -8.06 -3.71
C VAL A 84 -6.83 -7.51 -5.11
N ASP A 85 -5.71 -6.92 -5.54
CA ASP A 85 -5.56 -6.35 -6.87
C ASP A 85 -4.71 -7.24 -7.80
N PRO A 86 -5.32 -8.05 -8.68
CA PRO A 86 -4.58 -8.80 -9.69
C PRO A 86 -3.70 -7.91 -10.57
N HIS A 87 -4.12 -6.66 -10.83
CA HIS A 87 -3.35 -5.70 -11.62
C HIS A 87 -2.10 -5.13 -10.92
N LYS A 88 -1.80 -5.58 -9.69
CA LYS A 88 -0.53 -5.31 -8.99
C LYS A 88 0.37 -6.53 -9.09
N PHE A 89 0.48 -7.32 -8.06
CA PHE A 89 1.35 -8.50 -8.03
C PHE A 89 0.71 -9.79 -8.59
N GLY A 90 -0.48 -9.71 -9.15
CA GLY A 90 -1.03 -10.72 -10.05
C GLY A 90 -0.54 -10.55 -11.51
N TYR A 91 0.18 -9.45 -11.81
CA TYR A 91 0.80 -9.13 -13.11
C TYR A 91 -0.21 -9.03 -14.26
N VAL A 92 -1.43 -8.67 -13.95
CA VAL A 92 -2.54 -8.48 -14.90
C VAL A 92 -2.58 -7.01 -15.33
N PRO A 93 -3.07 -6.67 -16.52
CA PRO A 93 -3.30 -5.29 -16.94
C PRO A 93 -4.18 -4.51 -15.95
N LYS A 94 -3.96 -3.20 -15.88
CA LYS A 94 -4.71 -2.29 -14.98
C LYS A 94 -6.21 -2.42 -15.12
N GLY A 95 -6.92 -2.26 -14.00
CA GLY A 95 -8.39 -2.23 -13.95
C GLY A 95 -9.03 -3.45 -13.30
N SER A 96 -8.27 -4.51 -12.95
CA SER A 96 -8.81 -5.66 -12.21
C SER A 96 -8.56 -5.54 -10.71
N SER A 97 -9.60 -5.69 -9.92
CA SER A 97 -9.58 -5.77 -8.47
C SER A 97 -10.62 -6.79 -8.01
N LEU A 98 -10.31 -7.54 -6.97
CA LEU A 98 -11.17 -8.57 -6.40
C LEU A 98 -11.55 -8.18 -4.99
N LEU A 99 -12.83 -8.39 -4.66
CA LEU A 99 -13.34 -8.34 -3.30
C LEU A 99 -13.81 -9.74 -2.90
N LEU A 100 -13.08 -10.34 -1.98
CA LEU A 100 -13.35 -11.68 -1.47
C LEU A 100 -14.17 -11.58 -0.18
N TRP A 101 -15.22 -12.39 -0.07
CA TRP A 101 -16.11 -12.43 1.09
C TRP A 101 -15.99 -13.77 1.81
N LYS A 102 -15.93 -13.74 3.14
CA LYS A 102 -15.91 -14.96 3.96
C LYS A 102 -17.17 -15.81 3.74
N ASN A 103 -18.30 -15.14 3.62
CA ASN A 103 -19.60 -15.78 3.44
C ASN A 103 -20.63 -14.84 2.79
N ASN A 104 -21.83 -15.34 2.56
CA ASN A 104 -22.91 -14.62 1.91
C ASN A 104 -23.73 -13.71 2.84
N LYS A 105 -23.47 -13.67 4.16
CA LYS A 105 -24.32 -12.91 5.11
C LYS A 105 -24.21 -11.40 4.90
N ILE A 106 -22.99 -10.89 4.73
CA ILE A 106 -22.74 -9.45 4.58
C ILE A 106 -22.51 -9.02 3.13
N ARG A 107 -22.21 -9.96 2.22
CA ARG A 107 -22.00 -9.67 0.81
C ARG A 107 -23.16 -8.90 0.14
N PRO A 108 -24.43 -9.14 0.44
CA PRO A 108 -25.53 -8.39 -0.15
C PRO A 108 -25.51 -6.88 0.10
N ASN A 109 -24.83 -6.42 1.14
CA ASN A 109 -24.64 -4.98 1.40
C ASN A 109 -23.81 -4.26 0.32
N GLN A 110 -23.12 -5.01 -0.54
CA GLN A 110 -22.42 -4.48 -1.72
C GLN A 110 -23.37 -4.18 -2.87
N TYR A 111 -24.55 -4.81 -2.91
CA TYR A 111 -25.44 -4.71 -4.04
C TYR A 111 -26.21 -3.39 -4.02
N PHE A 112 -26.42 -2.82 -5.18
CA PHE A 112 -27.39 -1.77 -5.38
C PHE A 112 -28.63 -2.36 -6.06
N ILE A 113 -29.78 -2.19 -5.45
CA ILE A 113 -31.07 -2.68 -5.98
C ILE A 113 -32.09 -1.55 -5.82
N THR A 114 -32.84 -1.27 -6.89
CA THR A 114 -34.00 -0.40 -6.87
C THR A 114 -35.16 -1.04 -7.65
N GLU A 115 -36.30 -1.13 -7.03
CA GLU A 115 -37.51 -1.70 -7.57
C GLU A 115 -38.53 -0.66 -8.04
N ASP A 116 -38.39 0.58 -7.61
CA ASP A 116 -39.37 1.68 -7.87
C ASP A 116 -38.95 2.61 -9.01
N TRP A 117 -37.93 2.27 -9.77
CA TRP A 117 -37.52 3.08 -10.91
C TRP A 117 -38.42 2.85 -12.12
N THR A 118 -38.81 3.92 -12.82
CA THR A 118 -39.68 3.87 -14.01
C THR A 118 -39.11 3.05 -15.16
N GLY A 119 -37.79 2.82 -15.22
CA GLY A 119 -37.11 1.94 -16.16
C GLY A 119 -37.20 0.44 -15.82
N GLY A 120 -37.90 0.08 -14.74
CA GLY A 120 -38.03 -1.29 -14.23
C GLY A 120 -37.09 -1.59 -13.07
N ILE A 121 -37.00 -2.85 -12.70
CA ILE A 121 -36.08 -3.30 -11.64
C ILE A 121 -34.65 -3.15 -12.11
N TYR A 122 -33.84 -2.38 -11.39
CA TYR A 122 -32.42 -2.28 -11.65
C TYR A 122 -31.61 -2.88 -10.51
N ALA A 123 -30.63 -3.71 -10.84
CA ALA A 123 -29.73 -4.33 -9.88
C ALA A 123 -28.29 -4.31 -10.38
N SER A 124 -27.36 -3.98 -9.50
CA SER A 124 -25.92 -4.04 -9.74
C SER A 124 -25.22 -4.72 -8.56
N CYS A 125 -24.30 -5.63 -8.86
CA CYS A 125 -23.53 -6.32 -7.84
C CYS A 125 -22.35 -5.48 -7.29
N SER A 126 -22.11 -4.30 -7.86
CA SER A 126 -21.02 -3.41 -7.41
C SER A 126 -21.25 -1.97 -7.87
N LEU A 127 -20.65 -1.01 -7.18
CA LEU A 127 -20.79 0.42 -7.46
C LEU A 127 -20.50 0.82 -8.93
N PRO A 128 -19.45 0.31 -9.59
CA PRO A 128 -19.18 0.67 -10.98
C PRO A 128 -20.13 0.05 -12.02
N GLY A 129 -21.07 -0.82 -11.62
CA GLY A 129 -22.00 -1.47 -12.54
C GLY A 129 -21.35 -2.49 -13.48
N SER A 130 -21.53 -2.32 -14.78
CA SER A 130 -20.99 -3.25 -15.80
C SER A 130 -19.47 -3.31 -15.80
N ARG A 131 -18.94 -4.48 -16.11
CA ARG A 131 -17.49 -4.75 -16.23
C ARG A 131 -17.14 -5.17 -17.65
N VAL A 132 -15.94 -4.78 -18.07
CA VAL A 132 -15.37 -5.19 -19.36
C VAL A 132 -14.95 -6.66 -19.28
N GLY A 133 -15.56 -7.53 -20.09
CA GLY A 133 -15.28 -8.96 -20.08
C GLY A 133 -13.83 -9.32 -20.43
N SER A 134 -13.15 -8.49 -21.24
CA SER A 134 -11.73 -8.69 -21.56
C SER A 134 -10.82 -8.62 -20.34
N GLN A 135 -11.10 -7.78 -19.34
CA GLN A 135 -10.33 -7.74 -18.10
C GLN A 135 -10.48 -9.03 -17.28
N ILE A 136 -11.69 -9.59 -17.23
CA ILE A 136 -11.95 -10.87 -16.55
C ILE A 136 -11.20 -12.00 -17.25
N ALA A 137 -11.34 -12.08 -18.59
CA ALA A 137 -10.67 -13.10 -19.39
C ALA A 137 -9.14 -13.01 -19.32
N THR A 138 -8.59 -11.79 -19.39
CA THR A 138 -7.13 -11.58 -19.27
C THR A 138 -6.63 -11.92 -17.87
N THR A 139 -7.36 -11.57 -16.83
CA THR A 139 -7.02 -11.94 -15.45
C THR A 139 -6.95 -13.46 -15.32
N TRP A 140 -7.98 -14.17 -15.76
CA TRP A 140 -8.01 -15.63 -15.75
C TRP A 140 -6.85 -16.23 -16.53
N ALA A 141 -6.63 -15.77 -17.77
CA ALA A 141 -5.57 -16.29 -18.65
C ALA A 141 -4.17 -16.14 -18.02
N ILE A 142 -3.85 -14.97 -17.43
CA ILE A 142 -2.56 -14.72 -16.81
C ILE A 142 -2.37 -15.56 -15.54
N LEU A 143 -3.41 -15.69 -14.71
CA LEU A 143 -3.34 -16.51 -13.52
C LEU A 143 -3.07 -17.99 -13.86
N ILE A 144 -3.71 -18.52 -14.91
CA ILE A 144 -3.48 -19.89 -15.39
C ILE A 144 -2.09 -20.02 -16.02
N TYR A 145 -1.69 -19.06 -16.86
CA TYR A 145 -0.39 -19.08 -17.53
C TYR A 145 0.78 -19.07 -16.55
N ASN A 146 0.75 -18.19 -15.56
CA ASN A 146 1.80 -18.12 -14.55
C ASN A 146 1.77 -19.33 -13.59
N GLY A 147 0.59 -19.76 -13.18
CA GLY A 147 0.41 -20.83 -12.23
C GLY A 147 0.91 -20.52 -10.82
N LEU A 148 0.61 -21.39 -9.88
CA LEU A 148 0.88 -21.19 -8.46
C LEU A 148 2.38 -21.12 -8.13
N ASP A 149 3.18 -21.95 -8.79
CA ASP A 149 4.62 -22.05 -8.51
C ASP A 149 5.38 -20.78 -8.91
N TYR A 150 4.97 -20.11 -9.98
CA TYR A 150 5.52 -18.83 -10.38
C TYR A 150 5.28 -17.76 -9.29
N TYR A 151 4.03 -17.61 -8.83
CA TYR A 151 3.70 -16.65 -7.78
C TYR A 151 4.42 -16.94 -6.47
N LYS A 152 4.54 -18.21 -6.11
CA LYS A 152 5.29 -18.66 -4.93
C LYS A 152 6.78 -18.33 -5.03
N CYS A 153 7.38 -18.59 -6.18
CA CYS A 153 8.79 -18.28 -6.44
C CYS A 153 9.04 -16.77 -6.37
N MET A 154 8.25 -15.97 -7.11
CA MET A 154 8.41 -14.53 -7.15
C MET A 154 8.17 -13.87 -5.79
N SER A 155 7.16 -14.31 -5.04
CA SER A 155 6.90 -13.80 -3.69
C SER A 155 8.08 -14.02 -2.76
N LYS A 156 8.66 -15.22 -2.76
CA LYS A 156 9.85 -15.53 -1.96
C LYS A 156 11.06 -14.69 -2.35
N LEU A 157 11.29 -14.48 -3.65
CA LEU A 157 12.39 -13.65 -4.16
C LEU A 157 12.21 -12.19 -3.71
N ILE A 158 11.01 -11.63 -3.88
CA ILE A 158 10.69 -10.26 -3.50
C ILE A 158 10.89 -10.06 -2.00
N ILE A 159 10.31 -10.90 -1.16
CA ILE A 159 10.43 -10.82 0.30
C ILE A 159 11.90 -10.95 0.73
N LYS A 160 12.63 -11.93 0.17
CA LYS A 160 14.05 -12.14 0.47
C LYS A 160 14.88 -10.89 0.16
N ASN A 161 14.67 -10.30 -1.02
CA ASN A 161 15.43 -9.13 -1.45
C ASN A 161 15.03 -7.86 -0.69
N THR A 162 13.76 -7.72 -0.31
CA THR A 162 13.32 -6.61 0.57
C THR A 162 13.98 -6.71 1.95
N LYS A 163 14.02 -7.91 2.54
CA LYS A 163 14.72 -8.17 3.82
C LYS A 163 16.22 -7.89 3.70
N LYS A 164 16.86 -8.28 2.58
CA LYS A 164 18.27 -7.97 2.32
C LYS A 164 18.49 -6.46 2.26
N LEU A 165 17.71 -5.76 1.45
CA LEU A 165 17.81 -4.31 1.30
C LEU A 165 17.62 -3.60 2.65
N TYR A 166 16.64 -3.99 3.45
CA TYR A 166 16.46 -3.49 4.81
C TYR A 166 17.72 -3.65 5.66
N ASN A 167 18.28 -4.87 5.68
CA ASN A 167 19.48 -5.18 6.47
C ASN A 167 20.73 -4.40 6.01
N ASP A 168 20.78 -4.02 4.75
CA ASP A 168 21.89 -3.23 4.20
C ASP A 168 21.69 -1.74 4.49
N ILE A 169 20.48 -1.22 4.35
CA ILE A 169 20.19 0.20 4.61
C ILE A 169 20.35 0.57 6.09
N ILE A 170 19.94 -0.28 7.03
CA ILE A 170 20.07 0.01 8.47
C ILE A 170 21.51 0.10 8.94
N LYS A 171 22.47 -0.37 8.15
CA LYS A 171 23.92 -0.20 8.43
C LYS A 171 24.44 1.19 8.06
N ILE A 172 23.66 1.99 7.32
CA ILE A 172 24.02 3.34 6.90
C ILE A 172 23.57 4.33 8.00
N PRO A 173 24.47 4.90 8.82
CA PRO A 173 24.09 5.60 10.05
C PRO A 173 23.17 6.80 9.84
N THR A 174 23.26 7.44 8.68
CA THR A 174 22.49 8.64 8.32
C THR A 174 21.13 8.35 7.72
N ILE A 175 20.82 7.09 7.43
CA ILE A 175 19.54 6.67 6.86
C ILE A 175 18.72 5.94 7.93
N LYS A 176 17.47 6.30 8.04
CA LYS A 176 16.51 5.68 8.97
C LYS A 176 15.41 5.00 8.18
N VAL A 177 15.06 3.78 8.57
CA VAL A 177 13.96 3.02 7.97
C VAL A 177 12.74 3.13 8.89
N ILE A 178 11.56 3.29 8.30
CA ILE A 178 10.29 3.34 9.05
C ILE A 178 9.78 1.91 9.24
N GLY A 179 9.87 1.43 10.47
CA GLY A 179 9.49 0.08 10.84
C GLY A 179 10.38 -0.98 10.18
N LYS A 180 9.94 -2.23 10.22
CA LYS A 180 10.60 -3.35 9.53
C LYS A 180 9.66 -3.89 8.47
N PRO A 181 10.04 -3.82 7.19
CA PRO A 181 9.14 -4.19 6.11
C PRO A 181 8.76 -5.66 6.18
N ASN A 182 7.47 -5.94 6.06
CA ASN A 182 6.96 -7.30 6.08
C ASN A 182 6.93 -7.92 4.68
N VAL A 183 6.72 -7.11 3.63
CA VAL A 183 6.45 -7.59 2.27
C VAL A 183 7.48 -7.05 1.28
N ASN A 184 7.10 -6.07 0.49
CA ASN A 184 7.83 -5.62 -0.70
C ASN A 184 8.04 -4.12 -0.77
N VAL A 185 7.58 -3.38 0.23
CA VAL A 185 7.76 -1.94 0.33
C VAL A 185 8.65 -1.63 1.52
N LEU A 186 9.59 -0.70 1.33
CA LEU A 186 10.49 -0.19 2.36
C LEU A 186 10.47 1.33 2.29
N ALA A 187 10.19 1.98 3.43
CA ALA A 187 10.19 3.43 3.55
C ALA A 187 11.36 3.89 4.41
N PHE A 188 12.02 4.98 3.97
CA PHE A 188 13.21 5.51 4.64
C PHE A 188 13.30 7.03 4.53
N TYR A 189 14.06 7.62 5.43
CA TYR A 189 14.40 9.04 5.45
C TYR A 189 15.80 9.25 5.98
N SER A 190 16.27 10.48 5.99
CA SER A 190 17.55 10.85 6.58
C SER A 190 17.36 12.03 7.53
N ASP A 191 18.02 11.96 8.69
CA ASP A 191 18.10 13.08 9.64
C ASP A 191 19.13 14.12 9.19
N LYS A 192 20.07 13.73 8.31
CA LYS A 192 21.18 14.57 7.88
C LYS A 192 20.94 15.15 6.47
N TYR A 193 20.49 14.34 5.52
CA TYR A 193 20.38 14.73 4.11
C TYR A 193 18.93 15.07 3.77
N PRO A 194 18.67 16.24 3.14
CA PRO A 194 17.34 16.56 2.64
C PRO A 194 16.85 15.51 1.65
N LEU A 195 15.57 15.15 1.70
CA LEU A 195 14.99 14.15 0.78
C LEU A 195 15.19 14.54 -0.69
N GLY A 196 15.25 15.86 -1.01
CA GLY A 196 15.56 16.36 -2.34
C GLY A 196 16.90 15.92 -2.86
N GLN A 197 17.91 16.00 -2.03
CA GLN A 197 19.24 15.55 -2.39
C GLN A 197 19.28 14.05 -2.66
N ILE A 198 18.54 13.28 -1.86
CA ILE A 198 18.44 11.83 -2.03
C ILE A 198 17.76 11.49 -3.37
N ILE A 199 16.63 12.14 -3.66
CA ILE A 199 15.90 11.90 -4.93
C ILE A 199 16.74 12.30 -6.13
N ASP A 200 17.41 13.45 -6.11
CA ASP A 200 18.28 13.89 -7.20
C ASP A 200 19.36 12.84 -7.50
N GLU A 201 19.91 12.22 -6.46
CA GLU A 201 20.91 11.17 -6.65
C GLU A 201 20.30 9.90 -7.26
N PHE A 202 19.15 9.46 -6.76
CA PHE A 202 18.43 8.34 -7.36
C PHE A 202 18.03 8.57 -8.82
N GLN A 203 17.61 9.80 -9.16
CA GLN A 203 17.25 10.17 -10.54
C GLN A 203 18.44 10.09 -11.52
N LYS A 204 19.67 10.40 -11.09
CA LYS A 204 20.87 10.22 -11.90
C LYS A 204 21.10 8.76 -12.32
N HIS A 205 20.60 7.83 -11.51
CA HIS A 205 20.65 6.39 -11.76
C HIS A 205 19.34 5.83 -12.35
N ASN A 206 18.47 6.71 -12.88
CA ASN A 206 17.18 6.36 -13.46
C ASN A 206 16.19 5.67 -12.47
N TRP A 207 16.32 5.95 -11.16
CA TRP A 207 15.36 5.54 -10.17
C TRP A 207 14.36 6.65 -9.86
N ASN A 208 13.07 6.31 -9.86
CA ASN A 208 12.00 7.18 -9.38
C ASN A 208 11.47 6.66 -8.06
N LEU A 209 11.64 7.43 -6.99
CA LEU A 209 11.12 7.11 -5.68
C LEU A 209 9.83 7.89 -5.41
N ASN A 210 8.90 7.28 -4.67
CA ASN A 210 7.70 7.96 -4.23
C ASN A 210 7.96 8.73 -2.93
N ILE A 211 7.48 9.98 -2.90
CA ILE A 211 7.55 10.84 -1.74
C ILE A 211 6.31 10.60 -0.89
N MET A 212 6.52 10.31 0.39
CA MET A 212 5.46 10.20 1.39
C MET A 212 5.47 11.43 2.28
N GLN A 213 4.37 11.67 2.98
CA GLN A 213 4.22 12.76 3.96
C GLN A 213 3.57 12.25 5.24
N ASN A 214 3.85 12.94 6.35
CA ASN A 214 3.34 12.63 7.68
C ASN A 214 3.74 11.22 8.22
N PRO A 215 5.05 10.93 8.38
CA PRO A 215 6.22 11.80 8.21
C PRO A 215 6.74 11.84 6.77
N MET A 216 7.48 12.89 6.44
CA MET A 216 8.18 13.01 5.17
C MET A 216 9.23 11.90 5.04
N CYS A 217 9.07 11.04 4.04
CA CYS A 217 9.99 9.96 3.74
C CYS A 217 9.90 9.56 2.26
N LEU A 218 10.82 8.71 1.86
CA LEU A 218 10.81 8.07 0.53
C LEU A 218 10.47 6.61 0.69
N HIS A 219 9.72 6.04 -0.25
CA HIS A 219 9.57 4.60 -0.28
C HIS A 219 9.95 4.01 -1.64
N ILE A 220 10.42 2.78 -1.57
CA ILE A 220 10.70 1.92 -2.71
C ILE A 220 9.88 0.66 -2.63
N CYS A 221 9.32 0.26 -3.78
CA CYS A 221 8.60 -1.00 -3.93
C CYS A 221 9.49 -1.99 -4.69
N ILE A 222 9.80 -3.13 -4.07
CA ILE A 222 10.55 -4.21 -4.70
C ILE A 222 9.59 -5.04 -5.55
N THR A 223 9.98 -5.24 -6.81
CA THR A 223 9.17 -5.86 -7.86
C THR A 223 10.01 -6.88 -8.64
N PRO A 224 9.41 -7.71 -9.51
CA PRO A 224 10.15 -8.59 -10.43
C PRO A 224 11.13 -7.87 -11.35
N TYR A 225 10.95 -6.56 -11.57
CA TYR A 225 11.81 -5.77 -12.46
C TYR A 225 13.05 -5.19 -11.78
N ASN A 226 13.04 -5.07 -10.45
CA ASN A 226 14.11 -4.39 -9.73
C ASN A 226 14.72 -5.17 -8.55
N TYR A 227 14.22 -6.36 -8.24
CA TYR A 227 14.73 -7.15 -7.10
C TYR A 227 16.21 -7.52 -7.23
N GLU A 228 16.75 -7.59 -8.44
CA GLU A 228 18.18 -7.87 -8.69
C GLU A 228 19.06 -6.62 -8.51
N LYS A 229 18.46 -5.42 -8.57
CA LYS A 229 19.16 -4.13 -8.50
C LYS A 229 19.22 -3.54 -7.09
N ILE A 230 18.91 -4.30 -6.05
CA ILE A 230 18.89 -3.77 -4.67
C ILE A 230 20.26 -3.31 -4.17
N ASN A 231 21.36 -3.89 -4.68
CA ASN A 231 22.71 -3.43 -4.35
C ASN A 231 22.96 -1.99 -4.84
N GLU A 232 22.46 -1.66 -6.04
CA GLU A 232 22.55 -0.31 -6.59
C GLU A 232 21.88 0.74 -5.67
N ILE A 233 20.75 0.38 -5.07
CA ILE A 233 20.06 1.25 -4.10
C ILE A 233 20.95 1.52 -2.88
N THR A 234 21.58 0.47 -2.36
CA THR A 234 22.49 0.59 -1.23
C THR A 234 23.72 1.43 -1.57
N ASP A 235 24.29 1.22 -2.76
CA ASP A 235 25.45 1.97 -3.24
C ASP A 235 25.12 3.46 -3.42
N ILE A 236 23.97 3.79 -3.99
CA ILE A 236 23.48 5.17 -4.12
C ILE A 236 23.35 5.83 -2.73
N LEU A 237 22.73 5.14 -1.77
CA LEU A 237 22.57 5.67 -0.41
C LEU A 237 23.91 5.85 0.30
N GLN A 238 24.85 4.93 0.14
CA GLN A 238 26.22 5.08 0.68
C GLN A 238 26.94 6.26 0.05
N ASN A 239 26.83 6.42 -1.28
CA ASN A 239 27.45 7.53 -2.01
C ASN A 239 26.95 8.90 -1.52
N ILE A 240 25.65 9.02 -1.19
CA ILE A 240 25.08 10.23 -0.61
C ILE A 240 25.78 10.58 0.73
N THR A 241 26.18 9.58 1.53
CA THR A 241 26.82 9.83 2.83
C THR A 241 28.20 10.48 2.72
N THR A 242 28.82 10.42 1.56
CA THR A 242 30.12 11.05 1.27
C THR A 242 30.00 12.47 0.71
N GLN A 243 28.78 12.91 0.37
CA GLN A 243 28.54 14.23 -0.22
C GLN A 243 28.35 15.31 0.85
N GLU A 244 28.58 16.56 0.45
CA GLU A 244 28.19 17.72 1.25
C GLU A 244 26.65 17.86 1.28
N VAL A 245 26.12 18.33 2.41
CA VAL A 245 24.69 18.58 2.56
C VAL A 245 24.29 19.81 1.74
N ARG A 246 23.31 19.65 0.86
CA ARG A 246 22.75 20.75 0.06
C ARG A 246 21.48 21.27 0.72
N ASN A 247 21.42 22.58 0.94
CA ASN A 247 20.23 23.20 1.58
C ASN A 247 19.11 23.55 0.58
N GLU A 248 19.35 23.38 -0.72
CA GLU A 248 18.36 23.70 -1.76
C GLU A 248 17.56 22.45 -2.15
N THR A 249 16.25 22.54 -2.02
CA THR A 249 15.29 21.57 -2.55
C THR A 249 14.64 22.16 -3.80
N LYS A 250 14.78 21.49 -4.95
CA LYS A 250 14.14 21.87 -6.23
C LYS A 250 13.08 20.85 -6.62
N GLY A 251 12.10 21.26 -7.41
CA GLY A 251 11.10 20.36 -8.00
C GLY A 251 9.97 19.94 -7.06
N LEU A 252 9.44 18.75 -7.29
CA LEU A 252 8.25 18.21 -6.60
C LEU A 252 8.37 18.18 -5.08
N ILE A 253 9.57 17.95 -4.54
CA ILE A 253 9.81 17.93 -3.09
C ILE A 253 9.52 19.27 -2.45
N SER A 254 9.87 20.37 -3.13
CA SER A 254 9.53 21.71 -2.62
C SER A 254 8.01 21.88 -2.49
N ILE A 255 7.25 21.30 -3.42
CA ILE A 255 5.77 21.34 -3.39
C ILE A 255 5.24 20.47 -2.23
N TYR A 256 5.74 19.24 -2.06
CA TYR A 256 5.34 18.36 -0.95
C TYR A 256 5.72 18.95 0.41
N GLY A 257 6.95 19.46 0.55
CA GLY A 257 7.42 20.10 1.78
C GLY A 257 6.68 21.40 2.10
N MET A 258 6.29 22.19 1.10
CA MET A 258 5.42 23.33 1.28
C MET A 258 4.00 22.90 1.65
N ALA A 259 3.45 21.91 0.96
CA ALA A 259 2.13 21.37 1.25
C ALA A 259 2.02 20.84 2.68
N GLU A 260 3.08 20.23 3.22
CA GLU A 260 3.12 19.77 4.61
C GLU A 260 3.10 20.93 5.60
N LYS A 261 3.87 22.01 5.32
CA LYS A 261 4.00 23.20 6.17
C LYS A 261 2.80 24.14 6.12
N ILE A 262 1.95 24.07 5.09
CA ILE A 262 0.76 24.89 4.99
C ILE A 262 -0.29 24.40 6.00
N PRO A 263 -0.63 25.21 7.04
CA PRO A 263 -1.60 24.80 8.07
C PRO A 263 -3.01 24.58 7.49
N ASN A 264 -3.38 25.43 6.54
CA ASN A 264 -4.70 25.35 5.91
C ASN A 264 -4.66 24.46 4.65
N LYS A 265 -5.02 23.19 4.81
CA LYS A 265 -5.04 22.21 3.72
C LYS A 265 -6.03 22.55 2.58
N LYS A 266 -6.99 23.47 2.78
CA LYS A 266 -7.85 23.95 1.70
C LYS A 266 -7.06 24.64 0.58
N ILE A 267 -6.01 25.40 0.93
CA ILE A 267 -5.14 26.04 -0.06
C ILE A 267 -4.45 25.01 -0.95
N VAL A 268 -3.94 23.92 -0.34
CA VAL A 268 -3.32 22.81 -1.09
C VAL A 268 -4.32 22.18 -2.05
N ARG A 269 -5.55 21.98 -1.57
CA ARG A 269 -6.63 21.42 -2.40
C ARG A 269 -6.95 22.34 -3.59
N GLU A 270 -7.11 23.63 -3.38
CA GLU A 270 -7.39 24.61 -4.44
C GLU A 270 -6.29 24.65 -5.50
N ILE A 271 -5.01 24.52 -5.08
CA ILE A 271 -3.88 24.45 -6.02
C ILE A 271 -3.97 23.20 -6.88
N VAL A 272 -4.25 22.03 -6.25
CA VAL A 272 -4.37 20.76 -6.97
C VAL A 272 -5.59 20.77 -7.91
N GLU A 273 -6.72 21.32 -7.50
CA GLU A 273 -7.91 21.48 -8.34
C GLU A 273 -7.58 22.31 -9.59
N LYS A 274 -6.93 23.48 -9.42
CA LYS A 274 -6.49 24.30 -10.55
C LYS A 274 -5.49 23.59 -11.47
N TYR A 275 -4.57 22.83 -10.90
CA TYR A 275 -3.63 22.04 -11.68
C TYR A 275 -4.35 20.99 -12.54
N LEU A 276 -5.31 20.28 -11.95
CA LEU A 276 -6.12 19.30 -12.67
C LEU A 276 -6.94 19.96 -13.78
N ASP A 277 -7.58 21.11 -13.51
CA ASP A 277 -8.32 21.86 -14.52
C ASP A 277 -7.44 22.26 -15.70
N LEU A 278 -6.23 22.77 -15.43
CA LEU A 278 -5.26 23.14 -16.48
C LEU A 278 -4.77 21.95 -17.30
N THR A 279 -4.68 20.75 -16.71
CA THR A 279 -4.21 19.54 -17.38
C THR A 279 -5.31 18.78 -18.11
N THR A 280 -6.58 19.04 -17.78
CA THR A 280 -7.74 18.39 -18.41
C THR A 280 -8.46 19.27 -19.41
N ASN A 281 -8.26 20.61 -19.39
CA ASN A 281 -8.75 21.53 -20.42
C ASN A 281 -7.80 21.50 -21.62
N LEU A 282 -8.02 20.55 -22.53
CA LEU A 282 -7.41 20.48 -23.85
C LEU A 282 -8.26 21.20 -24.88
#